data_2ad220aff04c83ba306d6fd883a8a1a1
#
_entry.id   2ad220aff04c83ba306d6fd883a8a1a1
#
_cell.length_a   1.000
_cell.length_b   1.000
_cell.length_c   1.000
_cell.angle_alpha   90.00
_cell.angle_beta   90.00
_cell.angle_gamma   90.00
#
_symmetry.space_group_name_H-M   'P 1'
#
loop_
_entity.id
_entity.type
_entity.pdbx_description
1 polymer ?
#
loop_
_entity_poly.entity_id
_entity_poly.type
_entity_poly.pdbx_seq_one_letter_code
_entity_poly.pdbx_strand_id
1 'polypeptide(L)'
;MFRATNIIRAHEVIDAVPAAHAVLERDERHLRRKAITLDSGEKVLADFLEPVVLEHGDRIVLDDGREIEIRAASEELYEIHGRDQLHIAELAWHIGNRHLAAQIEADRIFILRDHVIKAMLEVLGATVTDVVAIFSPLRGAYSGGHSHHDHGGHSHGHDHAHGHDHGHDHDHHHHHHD
;
A
#
# COMPACT_ATOMS: atom_id res chain seq x y z
N MET A 1 -28.61 -5.74 8.22
CA MET A 1 -27.53 -5.29 7.33
C MET A 1 -26.95 -6.55 6.71
N PHE A 2 -27.03 -6.69 5.40
CA PHE A 2 -26.46 -7.82 4.66
C PHE A 2 -24.94 -7.81 4.80
N ARG A 3 -24.35 -9.00 4.73
CA ARG A 3 -22.91 -9.18 4.94
C ARG A 3 -22.29 -9.78 3.68
N ALA A 4 -21.12 -9.23 3.27
CA ALA A 4 -20.30 -9.76 2.19
C ALA A 4 -19.06 -10.41 2.79
N THR A 5 -18.84 -11.69 2.47
CA THR A 5 -17.70 -12.49 2.92
C THR A 5 -16.85 -13.02 1.77
N ASN A 6 -17.36 -12.96 0.55
CA ASN A 6 -16.71 -13.46 -0.65
C ASN A 6 -16.50 -12.35 -1.68
N ILE A 7 -15.47 -12.52 -2.50
CA ILE A 7 -15.10 -11.62 -3.59
C ILE A 7 -14.99 -12.44 -4.87
N ILE A 8 -15.58 -11.95 -5.96
CA ILE A 8 -15.33 -12.39 -7.33
C ILE A 8 -14.46 -11.32 -7.98
N ARG A 9 -13.29 -11.71 -8.47
CA ARG A 9 -12.38 -10.78 -9.12
C ARG A 9 -12.91 -10.35 -10.47
N ALA A 10 -12.58 -9.12 -10.89
CA ALA A 10 -13.08 -8.55 -12.15
C ALA A 10 -12.88 -9.46 -13.36
N HIS A 11 -11.75 -10.18 -13.43
CA HIS A 11 -11.44 -11.11 -14.52
C HIS A 11 -12.17 -12.46 -14.43
N GLU A 12 -12.83 -12.75 -13.30
CA GLU A 12 -13.65 -13.97 -13.05
C GLU A 12 -15.14 -13.71 -13.23
N VAL A 13 -15.52 -12.43 -13.38
CA VAL A 13 -16.92 -12.05 -13.54
C VAL A 13 -17.47 -12.59 -14.87
N ILE A 14 -18.48 -13.42 -14.78
CA ILE A 14 -19.25 -13.91 -15.94
C ILE A 14 -20.46 -12.98 -16.10
N ASP A 15 -20.76 -12.54 -17.31
CA ASP A 15 -21.75 -11.55 -17.81
C ASP A 15 -23.09 -11.42 -17.04
N ALA A 16 -23.07 -11.35 -15.73
CA ALA A 16 -24.25 -11.09 -14.92
C ALA A 16 -24.34 -9.58 -14.59
N VAL A 17 -25.54 -9.03 -14.63
CA VAL A 17 -25.79 -7.66 -14.19
C VAL A 17 -25.68 -7.61 -12.66
N PRO A 18 -24.83 -6.76 -12.08
CA PRO A 18 -24.75 -6.63 -10.63
C PRO A 18 -26.07 -6.07 -10.06
N ALA A 19 -26.41 -6.47 -8.84
CA ALA A 19 -27.62 -6.00 -8.18
C ALA A 19 -27.55 -4.51 -7.79
N ALA A 20 -26.34 -4.00 -7.52
CA ALA A 20 -26.05 -2.60 -7.20
C ALA A 20 -24.55 -2.33 -7.38
N HIS A 21 -24.16 -1.09 -7.14
CA HIS A 21 -22.78 -0.64 -7.22
C HIS A 21 -22.34 0.05 -5.94
N ALA A 22 -21.05 -0.03 -5.62
CA ALA A 22 -20.43 0.76 -4.57
C ALA A 22 -19.24 1.52 -5.16
N VAL A 23 -19.27 2.86 -5.06
CA VAL A 23 -18.16 3.72 -5.51
C VAL A 23 -17.27 3.98 -4.31
N LEU A 24 -16.00 3.58 -4.40
CA LEU A 24 -15.05 3.62 -3.31
C LEU A 24 -13.75 4.30 -3.74
N GLU A 25 -13.25 5.23 -2.94
CA GLU A 25 -11.91 5.79 -3.08
C GLU A 25 -10.83 4.72 -2.80
N ARG A 26 -9.59 5.01 -3.19
CA ARG A 26 -8.47 4.08 -3.00
C ARG A 26 -8.37 3.55 -1.56
N ASP A 27 -8.37 4.43 -0.58
CA ASP A 27 -8.21 4.06 0.83
C ASP A 27 -9.43 3.33 1.39
N GLU A 28 -10.59 3.51 0.79
CA GLU A 28 -11.81 2.77 1.13
C GLU A 28 -11.83 1.35 0.58
N ARG A 29 -11.09 1.11 -0.51
CA ARG A 29 -10.98 -0.20 -1.14
C ARG A 29 -10.03 -1.16 -0.40
N HIS A 30 -9.17 -0.65 0.49
CA HIS A 30 -8.33 -1.45 1.37
C HIS A 30 -9.03 -1.68 2.71
N LEU A 31 -9.68 -2.83 2.88
CA LEU A 31 -10.53 -3.08 4.02
C LEU A 31 -10.53 -4.57 4.44
N ARG A 32 -10.86 -4.81 5.70
CA ARG A 32 -11.17 -6.13 6.24
C ARG A 32 -12.61 -6.18 6.71
N ARG A 33 -13.01 -5.23 7.55
CA ARG A 33 -14.39 -5.13 8.06
C ARG A 33 -14.81 -3.67 8.03
N LYS A 34 -15.77 -3.35 7.15
CA LYS A 34 -16.24 -1.99 6.92
C LYS A 34 -17.67 -1.99 6.40
N ALA A 35 -18.47 -1.06 6.86
CA ALA A 35 -19.76 -0.79 6.24
C ALA A 35 -19.54 -0.02 4.93
N ILE A 36 -20.12 -0.50 3.85
CA ILE A 36 -20.08 0.10 2.51
C ILE A 36 -21.49 0.61 2.20
N THR A 37 -21.58 1.83 1.68
CA THR A 37 -22.83 2.42 1.19
C THR A 37 -22.93 2.19 -0.32
N LEU A 38 -24.03 1.59 -0.75
CA LEU A 38 -24.31 1.34 -2.16
C LEU A 38 -24.90 2.60 -2.83
N ASP A 39 -24.91 2.64 -4.16
CA ASP A 39 -25.55 3.68 -4.96
C ASP A 39 -27.03 3.87 -4.65
N SER A 40 -27.73 2.82 -4.21
CA SER A 40 -29.11 2.85 -3.72
C SER A 40 -29.28 3.51 -2.35
N GLY A 41 -28.18 3.81 -1.62
CA GLY A 41 -28.17 4.27 -0.23
C GLY A 41 -28.27 3.13 0.80
N GLU A 42 -28.44 1.88 0.37
CA GLU A 42 -28.37 0.71 1.26
C GLU A 42 -26.96 0.55 1.82
N LYS A 43 -26.85 0.13 3.09
CA LYS A 43 -25.56 -0.18 3.72
C LYS A 43 -25.40 -1.69 3.86
N VAL A 44 -24.26 -2.20 3.41
CA VAL A 44 -23.83 -3.60 3.54
C VAL A 44 -22.55 -3.67 4.35
N LEU A 45 -22.30 -4.78 5.03
CA LEU A 45 -21.09 -5.00 5.81
C LEU A 45 -20.14 -5.90 5.01
N ALA A 46 -19.04 -5.35 4.53
CA ALA A 46 -17.90 -6.15 4.11
C ALA A 46 -17.25 -6.75 5.37
N ASP A 47 -17.08 -8.07 5.43
CA ASP A 47 -16.56 -8.80 6.59
C ASP A 47 -15.69 -9.97 6.12
N PHE A 48 -14.45 -9.66 5.77
CA PHE A 48 -13.49 -10.63 5.25
C PHE A 48 -12.60 -11.19 6.37
N LEU A 49 -12.10 -12.40 6.21
CA LEU A 49 -11.21 -13.04 7.18
C LEU A 49 -9.89 -12.28 7.32
N GLU A 50 -9.37 -11.77 6.21
CA GLU A 50 -8.10 -11.02 6.13
C GLU A 50 -8.32 -9.66 5.45
N PRO A 51 -7.41 -8.70 5.62
CA PRO A 51 -7.44 -7.46 4.86
C PRO A 51 -7.35 -7.75 3.35
N VAL A 52 -8.23 -7.12 2.59
CA VAL A 52 -8.30 -7.25 1.14
C VAL A 52 -8.21 -5.88 0.47
N VAL A 53 -7.73 -5.86 -0.76
CA VAL A 53 -7.85 -4.71 -1.65
C VAL A 53 -8.86 -5.05 -2.73
N LEU A 54 -9.93 -4.26 -2.79
CA LEU A 54 -10.93 -4.34 -3.85
C LEU A 54 -10.48 -3.49 -5.04
N GLU A 55 -10.62 -4.04 -6.24
CA GLU A 55 -10.29 -3.35 -7.49
C GLU A 55 -11.55 -2.90 -8.22
N HIS A 56 -11.37 -2.01 -9.19
CA HIS A 56 -12.45 -1.62 -10.08
C HIS A 56 -12.95 -2.85 -10.85
N GLY A 57 -14.26 -3.10 -10.82
CA GLY A 57 -14.89 -4.26 -11.46
C GLY A 57 -14.93 -5.52 -10.60
N ASP A 58 -14.27 -5.58 -9.44
CA ASP A 58 -14.47 -6.67 -8.49
C ASP A 58 -15.92 -6.68 -8.01
N ARG A 59 -16.43 -7.86 -7.61
CA ARG A 59 -17.73 -7.99 -6.98
C ARG A 59 -17.62 -8.57 -5.59
N ILE A 60 -18.35 -7.99 -4.65
CA ILE A 60 -18.59 -8.60 -3.34
C ILE A 60 -19.92 -9.33 -3.36
N VAL A 61 -19.94 -10.54 -2.79
CA VAL A 61 -21.13 -11.39 -2.74
C VAL A 61 -21.74 -11.31 -1.36
N LEU A 62 -23.01 -10.89 -1.31
CA LEU A 62 -23.78 -10.81 -0.07
C LEU A 62 -24.29 -12.18 0.37
N ASP A 63 -24.68 -12.30 1.63
CA ASP A 63 -25.26 -13.51 2.24
C ASP A 63 -26.63 -13.90 1.67
N ASP A 64 -27.30 -13.01 0.94
CA ASP A 64 -28.52 -13.27 0.17
C ASP A 64 -28.28 -13.64 -1.30
N GLY A 65 -27.00 -13.74 -1.71
CA GLY A 65 -26.57 -14.08 -3.07
C GLY A 65 -26.48 -12.93 -4.05
N ARG A 66 -26.80 -11.70 -3.65
CA ARG A 66 -26.61 -10.51 -4.49
C ARG A 66 -25.14 -10.21 -4.70
N GLU A 67 -24.79 -9.83 -5.91
CA GLU A 67 -23.47 -9.35 -6.29
C GLU A 67 -23.46 -7.83 -6.41
N ILE A 68 -22.53 -7.19 -5.72
CA ILE A 68 -22.34 -5.72 -5.73
C ILE A 68 -21.03 -5.42 -6.43
N GLU A 69 -21.08 -4.69 -7.54
CA GLU A 69 -19.89 -4.25 -8.28
C GLU A 69 -19.19 -3.12 -7.54
N ILE A 70 -17.87 -3.24 -7.38
CA ILE A 70 -17.01 -2.20 -6.84
C ILE A 70 -16.54 -1.31 -7.97
N ARG A 71 -16.80 -0.03 -7.86
CA ARG A 71 -16.31 1.00 -8.77
C ARG A 71 -15.30 1.88 -8.05
N ALA A 72 -14.10 1.99 -8.61
CA ALA A 72 -13.12 2.94 -8.09
C ALA A 72 -13.61 4.36 -8.36
N ALA A 73 -13.61 5.20 -7.34
CA ALA A 73 -13.87 6.63 -7.48
C ALA A 73 -12.76 7.31 -8.29
N SER A 74 -13.11 8.37 -8.99
CA SER A 74 -12.11 9.28 -9.53
C SER A 74 -11.56 10.16 -8.42
N GLU A 75 -10.23 10.30 -8.40
CA GLU A 75 -9.50 11.07 -7.39
C GLU A 75 -8.71 12.20 -8.05
N GLU A 76 -8.38 13.22 -7.29
CA GLU A 76 -7.55 14.33 -7.75
C GLU A 76 -6.08 13.90 -7.76
N LEU A 77 -5.50 13.83 -8.96
CA LEU A 77 -4.16 13.29 -9.18
C LEU A 77 -3.26 14.32 -9.86
N TYR A 78 -1.96 14.09 -9.77
CA TYR A 78 -0.98 14.60 -10.71
C TYR A 78 -0.63 13.51 -11.71
N GLU A 79 -0.75 13.86 -13.00
CA GLU A 79 -0.18 13.09 -14.11
C GLU A 79 1.21 13.65 -14.41
N ILE A 80 2.22 12.78 -14.37
CA ILE A 80 3.64 13.13 -14.40
C ILE A 80 4.26 12.50 -15.63
N HIS A 81 4.83 13.32 -16.49
CA HIS A 81 5.56 12.90 -17.68
C HIS A 81 7.06 13.19 -17.53
N GLY A 82 7.88 12.22 -17.91
CA GLY A 82 9.32 12.39 -18.09
C GLY A 82 9.67 12.74 -19.54
N ARG A 83 10.94 13.09 -19.79
CA ARG A 83 11.48 13.35 -21.12
C ARG A 83 11.61 12.08 -21.96
N ASP A 84 11.89 10.97 -21.28
CA ASP A 84 12.08 9.64 -21.84
C ASP A 84 11.85 8.57 -20.75
N GLN A 85 11.97 7.29 -21.10
CA GLN A 85 11.74 6.19 -20.16
C GLN A 85 12.75 6.13 -19.01
N LEU A 86 14.01 6.52 -19.25
CA LEU A 86 15.00 6.59 -18.17
C LEU A 86 14.61 7.66 -17.15
N HIS A 87 14.18 8.81 -17.61
CA HIS A 87 13.70 9.88 -16.74
C HIS A 87 12.45 9.47 -15.95
N ILE A 88 11.51 8.74 -16.56
CA ILE A 88 10.36 8.15 -15.85
C ILE A 88 10.84 7.22 -14.73
N ALA A 89 11.84 6.37 -14.96
CA ALA A 89 12.40 5.51 -13.94
C ALA A 89 13.07 6.29 -12.80
N GLU A 90 13.79 7.37 -13.12
CA GLU A 90 14.39 8.28 -12.12
C GLU A 90 13.29 8.96 -11.26
N LEU A 91 12.23 9.45 -11.89
CA LEU A 91 11.09 10.06 -11.18
C LEU A 91 10.38 9.04 -10.29
N ALA A 92 10.17 7.81 -10.78
CA ALA A 92 9.58 6.72 -10.00
C ALA A 92 10.43 6.38 -8.78
N TRP A 93 11.77 6.38 -8.91
CA TRP A 93 12.70 6.17 -7.81
C TRP A 93 12.57 7.27 -6.75
N HIS A 94 12.50 8.55 -7.16
CA HIS A 94 12.31 9.67 -6.23
C HIS A 94 10.98 9.61 -5.48
N ILE A 95 9.90 9.21 -6.16
CA ILE A 95 8.56 9.03 -5.59
C ILE A 95 8.58 7.87 -4.59
N GLY A 96 9.16 6.73 -4.97
CA GLY A 96 9.28 5.53 -4.14
C GLY A 96 10.07 5.75 -2.86
N ASN A 97 11.17 6.51 -2.91
CA ASN A 97 11.97 6.89 -1.73
C ASN A 97 11.20 7.74 -0.70
N ARG A 98 10.06 8.29 -1.08
CA ARG A 98 9.16 9.03 -0.18
C ARG A 98 7.97 8.20 0.27
N HIS A 99 7.97 6.89 -0.06
CA HIS A 99 6.90 5.95 0.26
C HIS A 99 5.52 6.37 -0.24
N LEU A 100 5.48 7.09 -1.35
CA LEU A 100 4.23 7.54 -1.96
C LEU A 100 3.63 6.41 -2.79
N ALA A 101 2.30 6.29 -2.72
CA ALA A 101 1.58 5.44 -3.64
C ALA A 101 1.66 6.02 -5.06
N ALA A 102 2.02 5.19 -6.03
CA ALA A 102 2.17 5.58 -7.42
C ALA A 102 1.56 4.55 -8.35
N GLN A 103 0.80 5.01 -9.33
CA GLN A 103 0.40 4.22 -10.50
C GLN A 103 1.40 4.53 -11.60
N ILE A 104 2.16 3.50 -12.03
CA ILE A 104 3.22 3.66 -13.01
C ILE A 104 2.76 3.02 -14.32
N GLU A 105 2.75 3.81 -15.37
CA GLU A 105 2.47 3.40 -16.74
C GLU A 105 3.73 3.52 -17.61
N ALA A 106 3.66 3.11 -18.85
CA ALA A 106 4.84 3.06 -19.73
C ALA A 106 5.46 4.45 -19.98
N ASP A 107 4.65 5.50 -20.01
CA ASP A 107 5.03 6.87 -20.40
C ASP A 107 4.70 7.93 -19.37
N ARG A 108 4.11 7.54 -18.23
CA ARG A 108 3.65 8.47 -17.18
C ARG A 108 3.49 7.80 -15.83
N ILE A 109 3.39 8.64 -14.81
CA ILE A 109 3.11 8.23 -13.42
C ILE A 109 1.96 9.06 -12.87
N PHE A 110 1.08 8.44 -12.09
CA PHE A 110 0.06 9.16 -11.33
C PHE A 110 0.33 9.04 -9.83
N ILE A 111 0.14 10.14 -9.12
CA ILE A 111 0.16 10.20 -7.65
C ILE A 111 -0.99 11.06 -7.16
N LEU A 112 -1.36 10.92 -5.89
CA LEU A 112 -2.26 11.88 -5.23
C LEU A 112 -1.61 13.26 -5.18
N ARG A 113 -2.45 14.32 -5.21
CA ARG A 113 -1.95 15.70 -5.21
C ARG A 113 -1.25 16.04 -3.90
N ASP A 114 -0.02 16.52 -4.03
CA ASP A 114 0.81 17.10 -2.97
C ASP A 114 1.70 18.18 -3.60
N HIS A 115 1.50 19.44 -3.21
CA HIS A 115 2.20 20.58 -3.80
C HIS A 115 3.73 20.56 -3.56
N VAL A 116 4.20 19.95 -2.46
CA VAL A 116 5.64 19.80 -2.18
C VAL A 116 6.26 18.80 -3.14
N ILE A 117 5.56 17.70 -3.37
CA ILE A 117 6.01 16.68 -4.33
C ILE A 117 5.96 17.22 -5.76
N LYS A 118 4.91 17.98 -6.13
CA LYS A 118 4.83 18.65 -7.43
C LYS A 118 6.06 19.53 -7.68
N ALA A 119 6.38 20.42 -6.74
CA ALA A 119 7.54 21.31 -6.86
C ALA A 119 8.85 20.52 -7.02
N MET A 120 9.04 19.45 -6.28
CA MET A 120 10.21 18.58 -6.41
C MET A 120 10.29 17.94 -7.80
N LEU A 121 9.19 17.40 -8.31
CA LEU A 121 9.14 16.76 -9.64
C LEU A 121 9.42 17.76 -10.77
N GLU A 122 8.90 18.98 -10.66
CA GLU A 122 9.19 20.07 -11.61
C GLU A 122 10.67 20.47 -11.59
N VAL A 123 11.30 20.53 -10.41
CA VAL A 123 12.77 20.77 -10.29
C VAL A 123 13.57 19.63 -10.94
N LEU A 124 13.09 18.40 -10.88
CA LEU A 124 13.70 17.25 -11.57
C LEU A 124 13.44 17.26 -13.10
N GLY A 125 12.67 18.22 -13.60
CA GLY A 125 12.41 18.41 -15.03
C GLY A 125 11.21 17.61 -15.55
N ALA A 126 10.32 17.14 -14.66
CA ALA A 126 9.07 16.52 -15.05
C ALA A 126 8.03 17.55 -15.49
N THR A 127 7.14 17.14 -16.38
CA THR A 127 5.89 17.86 -16.65
C THR A 127 4.81 17.30 -15.75
N VAL A 128 4.21 18.14 -14.91
CA VAL A 128 3.18 17.75 -13.94
C VAL A 128 1.86 18.44 -14.26
N THR A 129 0.82 17.64 -14.53
CA THR A 129 -0.52 18.13 -14.90
C THR A 129 -1.54 17.68 -13.88
N ASP A 130 -2.45 18.56 -13.51
CA ASP A 130 -3.58 18.28 -12.64
C ASP A 130 -4.66 17.52 -13.42
N VAL A 131 -5.03 16.33 -12.94
CA VAL A 131 -6.06 15.50 -13.56
C VAL A 131 -7.03 14.94 -12.52
N VAL A 132 -8.17 14.46 -12.97
CA VAL A 132 -9.12 13.68 -12.17
C VAL A 132 -9.32 12.34 -12.86
N ALA A 133 -8.88 11.26 -12.22
CA ALA A 133 -8.91 9.93 -12.81
C ALA A 133 -8.99 8.84 -11.72
N ILE A 134 -9.32 7.62 -12.13
CA ILE A 134 -9.25 6.47 -11.23
C ILE A 134 -7.80 6.23 -10.84
N PHE A 135 -7.56 6.04 -9.55
CA PHE A 135 -6.23 5.78 -9.01
C PHE A 135 -6.07 4.31 -8.63
N SER A 136 -5.15 3.63 -9.33
CA SER A 136 -4.81 2.21 -9.10
C SER A 136 -3.31 2.05 -8.92
N PRO A 137 -2.75 2.46 -7.77
CA PRO A 137 -1.31 2.42 -7.52
C PRO A 137 -0.80 0.98 -7.43
N LEU A 138 0.49 0.81 -7.73
CA LEU A 138 1.18 -0.47 -7.59
C LEU A 138 1.08 -0.98 -6.15
N ARG A 139 0.83 -2.26 -6.02
CA ARG A 139 0.88 -2.95 -4.73
C ARG A 139 2.32 -3.23 -4.34
N GLY A 140 2.64 -3.09 -3.06
CA GLY A 140 3.92 -3.54 -2.53
C GLY A 140 4.07 -5.07 -2.64
N ALA A 141 5.31 -5.56 -2.73
CA ALA A 141 5.63 -6.98 -2.87
C ALA A 141 5.02 -7.86 -1.75
N TYR A 142 4.76 -7.28 -0.59
CA TYR A 142 4.21 -7.96 0.59
C TYR A 142 2.72 -7.69 0.84
N SER A 143 2.02 -7.03 -0.05
CA SER A 143 0.60 -6.70 0.09
C SER A 143 -0.37 -7.83 -0.28
N GLY A 144 0.13 -8.93 -0.85
CA GLY A 144 -0.60 -10.18 -1.01
C GLY A 144 -0.26 -11.08 0.17
N GLY A 145 -1.26 -11.43 0.99
CA GLY A 145 -1.07 -12.29 2.17
C GLY A 145 -0.50 -13.67 1.81
N HIS A 146 0.82 -13.75 1.69
CA HIS A 146 1.50 -15.01 1.84
C HIS A 146 1.64 -15.23 3.35
N SER A 147 0.81 -16.13 3.88
CA SER A 147 1.06 -16.74 5.18
C SER A 147 2.49 -17.27 5.16
N HIS A 148 3.41 -16.55 5.79
CA HIS A 148 4.70 -17.10 6.13
C HIS A 148 4.43 -18.29 7.03
N HIS A 149 4.69 -19.49 6.51
CA HIS A 149 4.82 -20.68 7.33
C HIS A 149 5.89 -20.36 8.38
N ASP A 150 5.40 -20.31 9.60
CA ASP A 150 6.20 -20.21 10.82
C ASP A 150 7.21 -21.37 10.81
N HIS A 151 8.43 -21.11 10.36
CA HIS A 151 9.53 -22.04 10.53
C HIS A 151 9.93 -21.98 11.99
N GLY A 152 9.52 -23.05 12.69
CA GLY A 152 9.75 -23.31 14.08
C GLY A 152 11.12 -22.85 14.56
N GLY A 153 11.09 -22.10 15.65
CA GLY A 153 12.26 -21.60 16.35
C GLY A 153 13.19 -22.72 16.75
N HIS A 154 14.38 -22.74 16.17
CA HIS A 154 15.51 -23.43 16.74
C HIS A 154 16.14 -22.53 17.80
N SER A 155 15.71 -22.76 19.05
CA SER A 155 16.38 -22.24 20.23
C SER A 155 17.74 -22.88 20.34
N HIS A 156 18.80 -22.19 19.94
CA HIS A 156 20.16 -22.53 20.30
C HIS A 156 20.51 -21.73 21.58
N GLY A 157 20.32 -22.37 22.71
CA GLY A 157 20.89 -21.92 23.97
C GLY A 157 22.42 -22.05 23.90
N HIS A 158 23.12 -20.96 23.89
CA HIS A 158 24.54 -20.90 24.18
C HIS A 158 24.74 -20.21 25.53
N ASP A 159 24.82 -21.05 26.57
CA ASP A 159 25.42 -20.67 27.84
C ASP A 159 26.95 -20.52 27.62
N HIS A 160 27.43 -19.32 27.64
CA HIS A 160 28.86 -19.02 27.82
C HIS A 160 29.02 -18.13 29.05
N ALA A 161 29.19 -18.81 30.18
CA ALA A 161 29.78 -18.22 31.36
C ALA A 161 31.30 -18.11 31.13
N HIS A 162 31.80 -16.91 30.95
CA HIS A 162 33.23 -16.58 31.08
C HIS A 162 33.36 -15.45 32.09
N GLY A 163 33.64 -15.86 33.32
CA GLY A 163 34.23 -14.99 34.32
C GLY A 163 35.70 -14.73 33.96
N HIS A 164 36.06 -13.49 33.77
CA HIS A 164 37.45 -13.03 33.83
C HIS A 164 37.53 -11.85 34.77
N ASP A 165 37.97 -12.20 35.97
CA ASP A 165 38.53 -11.34 36.98
C ASP A 165 39.95 -10.95 36.52
N HIS A 166 40.20 -9.66 36.27
CA HIS A 166 41.53 -9.07 36.18
C HIS A 166 41.50 -7.74 36.89
N GLY A 167 41.82 -7.81 38.18
CA GLY A 167 42.35 -6.69 38.92
C GLY A 167 43.73 -6.29 38.38
N HIS A 168 43.91 -5.08 38.05
CA HIS A 168 45.19 -4.40 37.94
C HIS A 168 45.14 -3.07 38.66
N ASP A 169 45.69 -3.11 39.89
CA ASP A 169 46.24 -1.98 40.58
C ASP A 169 47.46 -1.47 39.81
N HIS A 170 47.51 -0.22 39.49
CA HIS A 170 48.73 0.51 39.24
C HIS A 170 48.66 1.87 39.92
N ASP A 171 49.39 1.89 41.03
CA ASP A 171 49.88 3.06 41.74
C ASP A 171 50.96 3.79 40.94
N HIS A 172 51.01 5.12 41.20
CA HIS A 172 52.18 6.04 41.19
C HIS A 172 52.84 6.44 39.86
N HIS A 173 53.02 7.71 39.58
CA HIS A 173 54.01 8.62 40.22
C HIS A 173 53.80 10.09 39.78
N HIS A 174 53.91 10.96 40.77
CA HIS A 174 54.23 12.37 40.58
C HIS A 174 55.60 12.59 39.98
N HIS A 175 55.73 13.52 39.06
CA HIS A 175 56.92 14.30 38.88
C HIS A 175 56.58 15.75 38.56
N HIS A 176 56.99 16.63 39.52
CA HIS A 176 57.28 18.04 39.34
C HIS A 176 58.54 18.16 38.48
N HIS A 177 58.61 19.14 37.61
CA HIS A 177 59.80 19.99 37.34
C HIS A 177 59.36 21.18 36.49
N ASP A 178 59.63 22.32 37.02
CA ASP A 178 60.10 23.65 36.62
C ASP A 178 59.55 24.28 35.34
#